data_ee0bef860b588d31a30d88f57ece55b1
#
_entry.id   ee0bef860b588d31a30d88f57ece55b1
#
_cell.length_a   1.000
_cell.length_b   1.000
_cell.length_c   1.000
_cell.angle_alpha   90.00
_cell.angle_beta   90.00
_cell.angle_gamma   90.00
#
_symmetry.space_group_name_H-M   'P 1'
#
loop_
_entity.id
_entity.type
_entity.pdbx_description
1 polymer ?
#
loop_
_entity_poly.entity_id
_entity_poly.type
_entity_poly.pdbx_seq_one_letter_code
_entity_poly.pdbx_strand_id
1 'polypeptide(L)' 'MRCPKCGCEKFYVKDPNDEYETYGFECPDGEICFDPDVDESVAPSVEKETETYCNKCVWHDKFEKLQKQKG' A
#
# COMPACT_ATOMS: atom_id res chain seq x y z
N MET A 1 6.28 -7.33 2.86
CA MET A 1 6.75 -6.52 1.73
C MET A 1 7.20 -5.16 2.22
N ARG A 2 8.13 -4.55 1.54
CA ARG A 2 8.69 -3.27 1.98
C ARG A 2 9.02 -2.39 0.77
N CYS A 3 9.11 -1.10 1.04
CA CYS A 3 9.48 -0.12 0.03
C CYS A 3 10.93 -0.38 -0.43
N PRO A 4 11.16 -0.51 -1.75
CA PRO A 4 12.52 -0.76 -2.23
C PRO A 4 13.46 0.43 -2.06
N LYS A 5 12.91 1.60 -1.76
CA LYS A 5 13.71 2.81 -1.59
C LYS A 5 14.10 3.07 -0.14
N CYS A 6 13.16 2.94 0.79
CA CYS A 6 13.42 3.28 2.20
C CYS A 6 13.21 2.13 3.17
N GLY A 7 12.67 1.01 2.71
CA GLY A 7 12.43 -0.15 3.55
C GLY A 7 11.21 -0.07 4.45
N CYS A 8 10.37 0.94 4.28
CA CYS A 8 9.17 1.09 5.07
C CYS A 8 8.15 0.01 4.70
N GLU A 9 7.44 -0.51 5.69
CA GLU A 9 6.40 -1.51 5.48
C GLU A 9 5.00 -0.93 5.41
N LYS A 10 4.86 0.37 5.59
CA LYS A 10 3.58 1.05 5.51
C LYS A 10 3.40 1.72 4.17
N PHE A 11 2.21 1.53 3.60
CA PHE A 11 1.87 2.04 2.29
C PHE A 11 0.46 2.60 2.32
N TYR A 12 0.08 3.27 1.25
CA TYR A 12 -1.30 3.69 1.08
C TYR A 12 -1.66 3.66 -0.39
N VAL A 13 -2.95 3.56 -0.67
CA VAL A 13 -3.48 3.65 -2.02
C VAL A 13 -4.53 4.75 -2.05
N LYS A 14 -4.78 5.28 -3.23
CA LYS A 14 -5.76 6.33 -3.42
C LYS A 14 -7.06 5.74 -3.94
N ASP A 15 -8.16 6.38 -3.58
CA ASP A 15 -9.46 5.98 -4.10
C ASP A 15 -9.50 6.26 -5.61
N PRO A 16 -9.97 5.32 -6.43
CA PRO A 16 -10.01 5.52 -7.88
C PRO A 16 -10.93 6.65 -8.32
N ASN A 17 -11.89 7.04 -7.48
CA ASN A 17 -12.83 8.10 -7.78
C ASN A 17 -12.55 9.40 -7.02
N ASP A 18 -11.63 9.37 -6.06
CA ASP A 18 -11.31 10.54 -5.25
C ASP A 18 -9.83 10.51 -4.86
N GLU A 19 -9.01 11.28 -5.57
CA GLU A 19 -7.57 11.29 -5.33
C GLU A 19 -7.17 11.85 -3.97
N TYR A 20 -8.08 12.51 -3.28
CA TYR A 20 -7.82 13.02 -1.94
C TYR A 20 -8.12 12.03 -0.85
N GLU A 21 -8.80 10.94 -1.17
CA GLU A 21 -9.09 9.89 -0.21
C GLU A 21 -8.01 8.81 -0.30
N THR A 22 -7.37 8.53 0.82
CA THR A 22 -6.30 7.53 0.86
C THR A 22 -6.62 6.46 1.89
N TYR A 23 -6.10 5.25 1.65
CA TYR A 23 -6.32 4.10 2.51
C TYR A 23 -4.97 3.49 2.87
N GLY A 24 -4.56 3.67 4.13
CA GLY A 24 -3.28 3.15 4.61
C GLY A 24 -3.35 1.67 4.95
N PHE A 25 -2.27 0.96 4.70
CA PHE A 25 -2.19 -0.45 5.04
C PHE A 25 -0.73 -0.85 5.29
N GLU A 26 -0.56 -2.01 5.91
CA GLU A 26 0.75 -2.61 6.11
C GLU A 26 0.78 -3.97 5.41
N CYS A 27 1.96 -4.40 5.03
CA CYS A 27 2.15 -5.65 4.31
C CYS A 27 3.31 -6.45 4.90
N PRO A 28 3.22 -6.86 6.17
CA PRO A 28 4.36 -7.51 6.83
C PRO A 28 4.72 -8.87 6.22
N ASP A 29 3.72 -9.65 5.84
CA ASP A 29 3.92 -11.02 5.34
C ASP A 29 3.37 -11.22 3.94
N GLY A 30 3.18 -10.15 3.19
CA GLY A 30 2.59 -10.23 1.87
C GLY A 30 1.07 -10.12 1.87
N GLU A 31 0.45 -10.10 3.04
CA GLU A 31 -0.98 -9.89 3.17
C GLU A 31 -1.25 -8.43 3.46
N ILE A 32 -2.33 -7.90 2.89
CA ILE A 32 -2.70 -6.52 3.08
C ILE A 32 -3.52 -6.39 4.36
N CYS A 33 -2.98 -5.62 5.30
CA CYS A 33 -3.65 -5.33 6.57
C CYS A 33 -3.93 -3.84 6.64
N PHE A 34 -5.16 -3.43 6.39
CA PHE A 34 -5.55 -2.03 6.45
C PHE A 34 -5.44 -1.50 7.87
N ASP A 35 -5.14 -0.21 7.99
CA ASP A 35 -5.09 0.44 9.29
C ASP A 35 -6.44 0.38 9.98
N PRO A 36 -6.49 0.39 11.31
CA PRO A 36 -7.75 0.32 12.04
C PRO A 36 -8.70 1.50 11.74
N ASP A 37 -8.15 2.61 11.27
CA ASP A 37 -8.96 3.77 10.90
C ASP A 37 -9.57 3.65 9.50
N VAL A 38 -9.18 2.63 8.75
CA VAL A 38 -9.65 2.42 7.38
C VAL A 38 -10.88 1.52 7.41
N ASP A 39 -11.93 1.95 6.71
CA ASP A 39 -13.12 1.14 6.53
C ASP A 39 -12.87 0.22 5.33
N GLU A 40 -12.61 -1.05 5.60
CA GLU A 40 -12.32 -2.03 4.55
C GLU A 40 -13.49 -2.23 3.58
N SER A 41 -14.69 -1.91 4.02
CA SER A 41 -15.87 -2.08 3.17
C SER A 41 -15.91 -1.06 2.02
N VAL A 42 -15.23 0.07 2.18
CA VAL A 42 -15.16 1.10 1.14
C VAL A 42 -13.78 1.21 0.50
N ALA A 43 -12.79 0.53 1.07
CA ALA A 43 -11.44 0.57 0.53
C ALA A 43 -11.38 -0.14 -0.83
N PRO A 44 -10.59 0.38 -1.77
CA PRO A 44 -10.45 -0.28 -3.07
C PRO A 44 -9.65 -1.58 -2.95
N SER A 45 -9.88 -2.49 -3.88
CA SER A 45 -9.10 -3.72 -3.94
C SER A 45 -7.68 -3.38 -4.39
N VAL A 46 -6.70 -3.88 -3.65
CA VAL A 46 -5.29 -3.69 -4.02
C VAL A 46 -4.86 -4.88 -4.87
N GLU A 47 -4.59 -4.62 -6.12
CA GLU A 47 -4.17 -5.64 -7.08
C GLU A 47 -2.72 -5.39 -7.51
N LYS A 48 -2.19 -6.28 -8.34
CA LYS A 48 -0.81 -6.16 -8.81
C LYS A 48 -0.55 -4.84 -9.53
N GLU A 49 -1.54 -4.34 -10.25
CA GLU A 49 -1.40 -3.11 -11.03
C GLU A 49 -1.82 -1.86 -10.27
N THR A 50 -2.28 -2.00 -9.04
CA THR A 50 -2.71 -0.87 -8.24
C THR A 50 -1.52 0.01 -7.87
N GLU A 51 -1.65 1.31 -8.15
CA GLU A 51 -0.63 2.28 -7.78
C GLU A 51 -0.57 2.35 -6.26
N THR A 52 0.60 2.06 -5.72
CA THR A 52 0.82 2.01 -4.28
C THR A 52 1.89 3.00 -3.88
N TYR A 53 1.65 3.76 -2.85
CA TYR A 53 2.52 4.82 -2.39
C TYR A 53 3.15 4.46 -1.06
N CYS A 54 4.44 4.79 -0.91
CA CYS A 54 5.11 4.60 0.37
C CYS A 54 4.66 5.68 1.34
N ASN A 55 4.32 5.29 2.57
CA ASN A 55 3.84 6.23 3.58
C ASN A 55 4.99 7.06 4.20
N LYS A 56 6.23 6.70 3.96
CA LYS A 56 7.36 7.35 4.59
C LYS A 56 8.22 8.17 3.63
N CYS A 57 8.31 7.75 2.38
CA CYS A 57 9.06 8.48 1.36
C CYS A 57 8.15 8.76 0.16
N VAL A 58 8.71 9.35 -0.89
CA VAL A 58 7.91 9.72 -2.06
C VAL A 58 7.81 8.63 -3.12
N TRP A 59 8.33 7.45 -2.82
CA TRP A 59 8.29 6.35 -3.76
C TRP A 59 6.86 5.89 -4.02
N HIS A 60 6.55 5.60 -5.27
CA HIS A 60 5.30 4.94 -5.63
C HIS A 60 5.51 4.14 -6.90
N ASP A 61 4.79 3.06 -7.02
CA ASP A 61 4.81 2.20 -8.20
C ASP A 61 3.66 1.21 -8.06
N LYS A 62 3.55 0.29 -9.02
CA LYS A 62 2.56 -0.77 -8.96
C LYS A 62 2.82 -1.64 -7.74
N PHE A 63 1.74 -2.18 -7.16
CA PHE A 63 1.85 -3.03 -5.98
C PHE A 63 2.84 -4.19 -6.19
N GLU A 64 2.87 -4.77 -7.37
CA GLU A 64 3.77 -5.88 -7.68
C GLU A 64 5.25 -5.50 -7.62
N LYS A 65 5.55 -4.20 -7.63
CA LYS A 65 6.92 -3.72 -7.57
C LYS A 65 7.45 -3.59 -6.16
N LEU A 66 6.60 -3.79 -5.16
CA LEU A 66 7.06 -3.80 -3.77
C LEU A 66 8.03 -4.95 -3.54
N GLN A 67 9.09 -4.66 -2.80
CA GLN A 67 10.10 -5.67 -2.53
C GLN A 67 9.56 -6.72 -1.58
N LYS A 68 9.57 -7.98 -2.03
CA LYS A 68 9.15 -9.08 -1.18
C LYS A 68 10.23 -9.39 -0.16
N GLN A 69 9.81 -9.59 1.08
CA GLN A 69 10.71 -10.09 2.09
C GLN A 69 10.93 -11.57 1.84
N LYS A 70 12.17 -11.95 1.69
CA LYS A 70 12.51 -13.36 1.65
C LYS A 70 12.77 -13.79 3.08
N GLY A 71 11.94 -14.67 3.54
CA GLY A 71 12.10 -15.25 4.86
C GLY A 71 13.38 -16.03 4.98
#